data_6271888a00c2d08b81f1baef44104c39
#
_entry.id   6271888a00c2d08b81f1baef44104c39
#
_cell.length_a   1.000
_cell.length_b   1.000
_cell.length_c   1.000
_cell.angle_alpha   90.00
_cell.angle_beta   90.00
_cell.angle_gamma   90.00
#
_symmetry.space_group_name_H-M   'P 1'
#
loop_
_entity.id
_entity.type
_entity.pdbx_description
1 polymer ?
#
loop_
_entity_poly.entity_id
_entity_poly.type
_entity_poly.pdbx_seq_one_letter_code
_entity_poly.pdbx_strand_id
1 'polypeptide(L)'
;MNSSFAYLPQNERKKIMLICDDIRVHSGVATVAREMVLNTAQHFNWIQVAGALNHPDKGKKLDISQDTNLNTGLTDSSIAIYPVDGYGDANLIRQLIKIEKPDAVFLITDPRYFIWLFQIENEIRRKIPIVYLNILGQLSSSNVQQTIL
;
A
#
# COMPACT_ATOMS: atom_id res chain seq x y z
N MET A 1 -19.00 8.34 -8.38
CA MET A 1 -19.09 7.57 -7.14
C MET A 1 -18.63 8.41 -5.97
N ASN A 2 -19.38 8.38 -4.92
CA ASN A 2 -19.01 9.15 -3.74
C ASN A 2 -18.07 8.34 -2.86
N SER A 3 -16.94 8.94 -2.54
CA SER A 3 -16.06 8.36 -1.53
C SER A 3 -16.66 8.60 -0.15
N SER A 4 -16.59 7.59 0.73
CA SER A 4 -16.96 7.75 2.12
C SER A 4 -15.92 8.55 2.91
N PHE A 5 -14.78 8.84 2.31
CA PHE A 5 -13.68 9.55 2.97
C PHE A 5 -13.73 11.03 2.63
N ALA A 6 -13.68 11.87 3.66
CA ALA A 6 -13.66 13.30 3.49
C ALA A 6 -12.34 13.76 2.86
N TYR A 7 -12.40 14.87 2.12
CA TYR A 7 -11.19 15.52 1.63
C TYR A 7 -10.40 16.11 2.80
N LEU A 8 -9.10 15.86 2.81
CA LEU A 8 -8.17 16.51 3.71
C LEU A 8 -7.03 17.13 2.89
N PRO A 9 -6.51 18.30 3.28
CA PRO A 9 -5.30 18.82 2.65
C PRO A 9 -4.15 17.83 2.77
N GLN A 10 -3.24 17.82 1.80
CA GLN A 10 -2.15 16.84 1.74
C GLN A 10 -1.36 16.75 3.04
N ASN A 11 -1.08 17.89 3.68
CA ASN A 11 -0.27 17.95 4.89
C ASN A 11 -1.01 17.45 6.14
N GLU A 12 -2.31 17.24 6.06
CA GLU A 12 -3.11 16.72 7.18
C GLU A 12 -3.44 15.23 7.01
N ARG A 13 -3.08 14.64 5.88
CA ARG A 13 -3.38 13.23 5.60
C ARG A 13 -2.43 12.30 6.31
N LYS A 14 -2.96 11.20 6.82
CA LYS A 14 -2.14 10.09 7.29
C LYS A 14 -1.46 9.43 6.10
N LYS A 15 -0.23 8.97 6.30
CA LYS A 15 0.55 8.28 5.28
C LYS A 15 0.46 6.78 5.50
N ILE A 16 0.02 6.05 4.50
CA ILE A 16 -0.17 4.61 4.56
C ILE A 16 0.86 3.94 3.65
N MET A 17 1.60 2.97 4.20
CA MET A 17 2.50 2.14 3.41
C MET A 17 1.74 0.88 2.98
N LEU A 18 1.53 0.74 1.68
CA LEU A 18 0.82 -0.38 1.08
C LEU A 18 1.83 -1.38 0.54
N ILE A 19 1.71 -2.65 0.92
CA ILE A 19 2.59 -3.71 0.43
C ILE A 19 1.74 -4.73 -0.32
N CYS A 20 1.89 -4.78 -1.64
CA CYS A 20 1.14 -5.70 -2.49
C CYS A 20 1.68 -5.65 -3.92
N ASP A 21 0.98 -6.29 -4.85
CA ASP A 21 1.30 -6.16 -6.27
C ASP A 21 1.25 -4.70 -6.71
N ASP A 22 2.15 -4.33 -7.61
CA ASP A 22 2.18 -2.98 -8.18
C ASP A 22 0.79 -2.61 -8.70
N ILE A 23 0.25 -1.48 -8.22
CA ILE A 23 -1.11 -1.06 -8.60
C ILE A 23 -1.26 -0.75 -10.09
N ARG A 24 -0.17 -0.68 -10.83
CA ARG A 24 -0.19 -0.42 -12.27
C ARG A 24 -0.37 -1.69 -13.10
N VAL A 25 -0.27 -2.88 -12.49
CA VAL A 25 -0.40 -4.14 -13.23
C VAL A 25 -1.82 -4.66 -13.22
N HIS A 26 -2.08 -5.64 -14.09
CA HIS A 26 -3.39 -6.27 -14.22
C HIS A 26 -3.44 -7.57 -13.42
N SER A 27 -3.68 -7.47 -12.12
CA SER A 27 -3.92 -8.62 -11.27
C SER A 27 -5.11 -8.31 -10.37
N GLY A 28 -5.70 -9.35 -9.78
CA GLY A 28 -6.81 -9.17 -8.86
C GLY A 28 -6.42 -8.32 -7.66
N VAL A 29 -5.26 -8.61 -7.09
CA VAL A 29 -4.73 -7.85 -5.96
C VAL A 29 -4.46 -6.40 -6.35
N ALA A 30 -3.80 -6.19 -7.49
CA ALA A 30 -3.50 -4.84 -7.96
C ALA A 30 -4.77 -4.03 -8.24
N THR A 31 -5.81 -4.68 -8.77
CA THR A 31 -7.09 -4.02 -9.03
C THR A 31 -7.74 -3.54 -7.73
N VAL A 32 -7.80 -4.40 -6.72
CA VAL A 32 -8.36 -4.03 -5.41
C VAL A 32 -7.55 -2.90 -4.79
N ALA A 33 -6.23 -3.02 -4.82
CA ALA A 33 -5.34 -2.01 -4.25
C ALA A 33 -5.47 -0.67 -4.96
N ARG A 34 -5.53 -0.69 -6.29
CA ARG A 34 -5.68 0.53 -7.10
C ARG A 34 -7.00 1.25 -6.78
N GLU A 35 -8.09 0.49 -6.73
CA GLU A 35 -9.40 1.07 -6.38
C GLU A 35 -9.36 1.70 -4.99
N MET A 36 -8.76 1.03 -4.03
CA MET A 36 -8.65 1.57 -2.69
C MET A 36 -7.82 2.86 -2.66
N VAL A 37 -6.68 2.87 -3.33
CA VAL A 37 -5.82 4.05 -3.37
C VAL A 37 -6.51 5.22 -4.06
N LEU A 38 -7.10 4.99 -5.24
CA LEU A 38 -7.74 6.05 -6.00
C LEU A 38 -8.98 6.62 -5.29
N ASN A 39 -9.73 5.78 -4.60
CA ASN A 39 -10.94 6.23 -3.90
C ASN A 39 -10.65 6.89 -2.56
N THR A 40 -9.42 6.85 -2.07
CA THR A 40 -9.03 7.45 -0.79
C THR A 40 -7.88 8.45 -0.93
N ALA A 41 -7.49 8.79 -2.14
CA ALA A 41 -6.36 9.69 -2.38
C ALA A 41 -6.60 11.10 -1.82
N GLN A 42 -7.86 11.50 -1.65
CA GLN A 42 -8.21 12.77 -1.04
C GLN A 42 -8.12 12.75 0.49
N HIS A 43 -7.93 11.58 1.09
CA HIS A 43 -7.92 11.42 2.54
C HIS A 43 -6.61 10.87 3.07
N PHE A 44 -5.91 10.05 2.29
CA PHE A 44 -4.64 9.45 2.67
C PHE A 44 -3.56 9.74 1.65
N ASN A 45 -2.33 9.86 2.13
CA ASN A 45 -1.14 9.82 1.29
C ASN A 45 -0.64 8.37 1.25
N TRP A 46 -0.33 7.86 0.06
CA TRP A 46 0.02 6.46 -0.10
C TRP A 46 1.45 6.30 -0.57
N ILE A 47 2.12 5.30 -0.01
CA ILE A 47 3.41 4.82 -0.47
C ILE A 47 3.26 3.33 -0.68
N GLN A 48 3.58 2.85 -1.87
CA GLN A 48 3.49 1.44 -2.15
C GLN A 48 4.87 0.80 -2.23
N VAL A 49 5.03 -0.34 -1.57
CA VAL A 49 6.11 -1.29 -1.84
C VAL A 49 5.54 -2.26 -2.87
N ALA A 50 5.91 -2.06 -4.13
CA ALA A 50 5.26 -2.70 -5.27
C ALA A 50 6.02 -3.95 -5.66
N GLY A 51 5.41 -5.10 -5.41
CA GLY A 51 6.02 -6.38 -5.64
C GLY A 51 5.61 -7.06 -6.94
N ALA A 52 6.15 -8.23 -7.10
CA ALA A 52 5.79 -9.20 -8.13
C ALA A 52 6.27 -8.89 -9.55
N LEU A 53 6.92 -7.78 -9.80
CA LEU A 53 7.43 -7.45 -11.12
C LEU A 53 8.93 -7.27 -11.11
N ASN A 54 9.55 -7.73 -12.20
CA ASN A 54 10.95 -7.43 -12.45
C ASN A 54 11.03 -6.07 -13.13
N HIS A 55 10.88 -5.00 -12.35
CA HIS A 55 10.83 -3.64 -12.87
C HIS A 55 12.23 -3.05 -13.03
N PRO A 56 12.53 -2.36 -14.15
CA PRO A 56 13.87 -1.77 -14.35
C PRO A 56 14.20 -0.68 -13.33
N ASP A 57 13.18 -0.06 -12.74
CA ASP A 57 13.38 1.01 -11.74
C ASP A 57 13.30 0.51 -10.31
N LYS A 58 13.46 -0.79 -10.07
CA LYS A 58 13.43 -1.30 -8.70
C LYS A 58 14.48 -0.62 -7.84
N GLY A 59 14.10 -0.33 -6.61
CA GLY A 59 14.93 0.42 -5.67
C GLY A 59 14.83 1.92 -5.79
N LYS A 60 14.10 2.44 -6.78
CA LYS A 60 13.87 3.88 -6.95
C LYS A 60 12.46 4.24 -6.51
N LYS A 61 12.30 5.47 -6.04
CA LYS A 61 10.97 6.00 -5.72
C LYS A 61 10.37 6.65 -6.97
N LEU A 62 9.20 6.16 -7.35
CA LEU A 62 8.46 6.70 -8.49
C LEU A 62 7.24 7.47 -7.98
N ASP A 63 7.19 8.75 -8.25
CA ASP A 63 6.06 9.59 -7.88
C ASP A 63 5.02 9.55 -8.99
N ILE A 64 3.83 9.00 -8.69
CA ILE A 64 2.74 8.92 -9.66
C ILE A 64 1.59 9.83 -9.29
N SER A 65 1.85 10.86 -8.51
CA SER A 65 0.80 11.80 -8.05
C SER A 65 0.13 12.52 -9.20
N GLN A 66 0.86 12.88 -10.25
CA GLN A 66 0.26 13.55 -11.41
C GLN A 66 -0.76 12.65 -12.11
N ASP A 67 -0.43 11.39 -12.34
CA ASP A 67 -1.35 10.45 -12.96
C ASP A 67 -2.57 10.24 -12.07
N THR A 68 -2.36 10.17 -10.77
CA THR A 68 -3.46 10.05 -9.81
C THR A 68 -4.36 11.27 -9.85
N ASN A 69 -3.79 12.46 -9.93
CA ASN A 69 -4.57 13.70 -10.05
C ASN A 69 -5.43 13.70 -11.32
N LEU A 70 -4.87 13.25 -12.42
CA LEU A 70 -5.62 13.15 -13.67
C LEU A 70 -6.79 12.15 -13.57
N ASN A 71 -6.58 11.06 -12.89
CA ASN A 71 -7.61 10.02 -12.76
C ASN A 71 -8.68 10.35 -11.73
N THR A 72 -8.38 11.16 -10.74
CA THR A 72 -9.28 11.43 -9.61
C THR A 72 -9.89 12.83 -9.63
N GLY A 73 -9.29 13.73 -10.40
CA GLY A 73 -9.68 15.15 -10.38
C GLY A 73 -9.07 15.93 -9.23
N LEU A 74 -8.23 15.32 -8.42
CA LEU A 74 -7.52 16.01 -7.36
C LEU A 74 -6.35 16.82 -7.93
N THR A 75 -5.84 17.75 -7.14
CA THR A 75 -4.68 18.55 -7.50
C THR A 75 -3.51 18.34 -6.55
N ASP A 76 -3.72 17.61 -5.46
CA ASP A 76 -2.76 17.49 -4.37
C ASP A 76 -2.60 16.05 -3.84
N SER A 77 -2.84 15.05 -4.67
CA SER A 77 -2.59 13.68 -4.24
C SER A 77 -1.09 13.46 -3.98
N SER A 78 -0.80 12.50 -3.12
CA SER A 78 0.58 12.09 -2.84
C SER A 78 0.63 10.57 -2.88
N ILE A 79 1.08 10.04 -4.01
CA ILE A 79 1.15 8.62 -4.27
C ILE A 79 2.52 8.32 -4.85
N ALA A 80 3.28 7.46 -4.18
CA ALA A 80 4.59 7.04 -4.65
C ALA A 80 4.72 5.53 -4.63
N ILE A 81 5.55 4.98 -5.51
CA ILE A 81 5.77 3.56 -5.64
C ILE A 81 7.26 3.27 -5.53
N TYR A 82 7.60 2.26 -4.74
CA TYR A 82 8.92 1.66 -4.70
C TYR A 82 8.85 0.28 -5.31
N PRO A 83 9.23 0.10 -6.58
CA PRO A 83 9.27 -1.24 -7.18
C PRO A 83 10.34 -2.09 -6.50
N VAL A 84 10.01 -3.33 -6.18
CA VAL A 84 10.92 -4.24 -5.48
C VAL A 84 10.81 -5.65 -6.07
N ASP A 85 11.83 -6.45 -5.85
CA ASP A 85 11.78 -7.87 -6.20
C ASP A 85 10.92 -8.60 -5.16
N GLY A 86 10.04 -9.47 -5.62
CA GLY A 86 9.07 -10.10 -4.73
C GLY A 86 8.24 -9.05 -4.03
N TYR A 87 8.22 -9.07 -2.72
CA TYR A 87 7.51 -8.07 -1.91
C TYR A 87 8.44 -7.36 -0.95
N GLY A 88 9.74 -7.38 -1.27
CA GLY A 88 10.76 -6.80 -0.41
C GLY A 88 11.26 -7.77 0.64
N ASP A 89 11.95 -7.22 1.63
CA ASP A 89 12.46 -8.00 2.76
C ASP A 89 12.45 -7.14 4.02
N ALA A 90 12.80 -7.76 5.15
CA ALA A 90 12.75 -7.09 6.45
C ALA A 90 13.60 -5.81 6.49
N ASN A 91 14.81 -5.86 5.93
CA ASN A 91 15.70 -4.71 5.96
C ASN A 91 15.17 -3.56 5.12
N LEU A 92 14.64 -3.86 3.94
CA LEU A 92 14.06 -2.85 3.07
C LEU A 92 12.88 -2.16 3.76
N ILE A 93 12.00 -2.93 4.37
CA ILE A 93 10.83 -2.36 5.06
C ILE A 93 11.26 -1.50 6.25
N ARG A 94 12.24 -1.94 7.01
CA ARG A 94 12.77 -1.12 8.12
C ARG A 94 13.30 0.21 7.62
N GLN A 95 14.04 0.19 6.51
CA GLN A 95 14.57 1.41 5.92
C GLN A 95 13.48 2.34 5.41
N LEU A 96 12.48 1.79 4.73
CA LEU A 96 11.38 2.58 4.19
C LEU A 96 10.52 3.19 5.30
N ILE A 97 10.27 2.46 6.38
CA ILE A 97 9.56 2.99 7.54
C ILE A 97 10.33 4.16 8.15
N LYS A 98 11.64 4.04 8.22
CA LYS A 98 12.50 5.09 8.76
C LYS A 98 12.53 6.33 7.89
N ILE A 99 12.55 6.15 6.58
CA ILE A 99 12.62 7.26 5.61
C ILE A 99 11.27 7.93 5.43
N GLU A 100 10.23 7.14 5.21
CA GLU A 100 8.91 7.64 4.84
C GLU A 100 8.03 7.93 6.05
N LYS A 101 8.33 7.33 7.19
CA LYS A 101 7.58 7.53 8.44
C LYS A 101 6.07 7.37 8.26
N PRO A 102 5.62 6.21 7.74
CA PRO A 102 4.19 6.01 7.56
C PRO A 102 3.46 5.93 8.89
N ASP A 103 2.19 6.25 8.86
CA ASP A 103 1.33 6.16 10.05
C ASP A 103 0.75 4.75 10.23
N ALA A 104 0.72 3.96 9.17
CA ALA A 104 0.25 2.58 9.21
C ALA A 104 0.83 1.79 8.04
N VAL A 105 0.87 0.47 8.19
CA VAL A 105 1.23 -0.47 7.12
C VAL A 105 -0.01 -1.26 6.75
N PHE A 106 -0.28 -1.37 5.46
CA PHE A 106 -1.42 -2.11 4.94
C PHE A 106 -0.94 -3.19 3.98
N LEU A 107 -1.32 -4.43 4.24
CA LEU A 107 -0.94 -5.59 3.44
C LEU A 107 -2.15 -6.15 2.71
N ILE A 108 -2.01 -6.37 1.41
CA ILE A 108 -3.05 -7.03 0.61
C ILE A 108 -2.37 -8.11 -0.23
N THR A 109 -2.39 -9.33 0.23
CA THR A 109 -2.01 -10.50 -0.58
C THR A 109 -2.04 -11.78 0.26
N ASP A 110 -1.54 -12.85 -0.31
CA ASP A 110 -1.43 -14.14 0.35
C ASP A 110 -0.37 -14.07 1.45
N PRO A 111 -0.70 -14.43 2.70
CA PRO A 111 0.24 -14.35 3.82
C PRO A 111 1.50 -15.18 3.62
N ARG A 112 1.48 -16.18 2.75
CA ARG A 112 2.65 -17.03 2.51
C ARG A 112 3.84 -16.24 1.95
N TYR A 113 3.59 -15.10 1.33
CA TYR A 113 4.65 -14.26 0.78
C TYR A 113 5.24 -13.28 1.79
N PHE A 114 4.69 -13.22 3.01
CA PHE A 114 5.09 -12.24 4.02
C PHE A 114 5.59 -12.88 5.31
N ILE A 115 6.08 -14.12 5.25
CA ILE A 115 6.61 -14.79 6.44
C ILE A 115 7.70 -13.93 7.09
N TRP A 116 8.56 -13.32 6.29
CA TRP A 116 9.62 -12.44 6.79
C TRP A 116 9.06 -11.23 7.53
N LEU A 117 7.91 -10.71 7.08
CA LEU A 117 7.28 -9.57 7.74
C LEU A 117 6.69 -9.99 9.08
N PHE A 118 6.07 -11.17 9.14
CA PHE A 118 5.51 -11.66 10.39
C PHE A 118 6.59 -11.90 11.44
N GLN A 119 7.82 -12.16 11.03
CA GLN A 119 8.93 -12.30 11.96
C GLN A 119 9.31 -10.98 12.62
N ILE A 120 9.03 -9.86 11.99
CA ILE A 120 9.35 -8.53 12.54
C ILE A 120 8.11 -7.72 12.88
N GLU A 121 6.92 -8.31 12.79
CA GLU A 121 5.70 -7.54 12.99
C GLU A 121 5.62 -6.90 14.38
N ASN A 122 6.09 -7.57 15.42
CA ASN A 122 6.09 -7.00 16.77
C ASN A 122 6.96 -5.75 16.85
N GLU A 123 8.08 -5.74 16.14
CA GLU A 123 8.96 -4.59 16.07
C GLU A 123 8.23 -3.40 15.42
N ILE A 124 7.52 -3.65 14.32
CA ILE A 124 6.80 -2.61 13.60
C ILE A 124 5.62 -2.13 14.43
N ARG A 125 4.84 -3.04 15.01
CA ARG A 125 3.63 -2.71 15.76
C ARG A 125 3.88 -1.88 17.00
N ARG A 126 5.09 -1.89 17.52
CA ARG A 126 5.44 -1.00 18.63
C ARG A 126 5.36 0.47 18.24
N LYS A 127 5.48 0.77 16.94
CA LYS A 127 5.52 2.13 16.43
C LYS A 127 4.29 2.50 15.63
N ILE A 128 3.84 1.57 14.77
CA ILE A 128 2.72 1.83 13.85
C ILE A 128 1.86 0.57 13.71
N PRO A 129 0.55 0.73 13.48
CA PRO A 129 -0.32 -0.41 13.26
C PRO A 129 -0.07 -1.08 11.92
N ILE A 130 -0.33 -2.39 11.86
CA ILE A 130 -0.34 -3.16 10.63
C ILE A 130 -1.77 -3.65 10.41
N VAL A 131 -2.32 -3.36 9.25
CA VAL A 131 -3.62 -3.86 8.82
C VAL A 131 -3.38 -4.88 7.73
N TYR A 132 -4.01 -6.02 7.85
CA TYR A 132 -3.86 -7.10 6.90
C TYR A 132 -5.21 -7.45 6.27
N LEU A 133 -5.28 -7.36 4.95
CA LEU A 133 -6.44 -7.77 4.17
C LEU A 133 -6.09 -9.03 3.40
N ASN A 134 -6.70 -10.14 3.79
CA ASN A 134 -6.48 -11.43 3.16
C ASN A 134 -7.59 -11.71 2.14
N ILE A 135 -7.19 -11.78 0.86
CA ILE A 135 -8.13 -12.05 -0.23
C ILE A 135 -7.80 -13.34 -0.96
N LEU A 136 -7.26 -14.29 -0.29
CA LEU A 136 -6.79 -15.61 -0.72
C LEU A 136 -7.61 -16.28 -1.84
N GLY A 137 -7.73 -15.66 -2.98
CA GLY A 137 -8.39 -16.28 -4.13
C GLY A 137 -9.79 -16.81 -3.84
N GLN A 138 -10.36 -16.47 -2.71
CA GLN A 138 -11.69 -16.91 -2.34
C GLN A 138 -12.71 -15.98 -2.94
N LEU A 139 -13.74 -16.56 -3.48
CA LEU A 139 -14.75 -15.80 -4.20
C LEU A 139 -15.92 -15.41 -3.30
N SER A 140 -16.00 -16.00 -2.12
CA SER A 140 -17.01 -15.65 -1.15
C SER A 140 -16.62 -14.40 -0.39
N SER A 141 -17.55 -13.47 -0.23
CA SER A 141 -17.30 -12.26 0.55
C SER A 141 -16.95 -12.56 2.00
N SER A 142 -17.41 -13.69 2.52
CA SER A 142 -17.07 -14.10 3.89
C SER A 142 -15.62 -14.48 4.08
N ASN A 143 -14.87 -14.66 2.99
CA ASN A 143 -13.47 -15.04 3.05
C ASN A 143 -12.51 -13.86 2.99
N VAL A 144 -13.03 -12.66 2.94
CA VAL A 144 -12.21 -11.48 3.09
C VAL A 144 -11.98 -11.28 4.58
N GLN A 145 -10.75 -11.45 5.00
CA GLN A 145 -10.38 -11.30 6.41
C GLN A 145 -9.57 -10.05 6.60
N GLN A 146 -9.96 -9.25 7.56
CA GLN A 146 -9.25 -8.04 7.93
C GLN A 146 -8.77 -8.20 9.37
N THR A 147 -7.46 -8.16 9.55
CA THR A 147 -6.86 -8.27 10.87
C THR A 147 -6.23 -6.95 11.25
N ILE A 148 -6.75 -6.32 12.28
CA ILE A 148 -6.19 -5.11 12.89
C ILE A 148 -5.62 -5.52 14.23
N LEU A 149 -4.33 -5.43 14.35
CA LEU A 149 -3.66 -5.86 15.59
C LEU A 149 -2.99 -4.71 16.30
#